data_1ef3c0ce72fdbe1e1355d58d7187da23
#
_entry.id   1ef3c0ce72fdbe1e1355d58d7187da23
#
_cell.length_a   1.000
_cell.length_b   1.000
_cell.length_c   1.000
_cell.angle_alpha   90.00
_cell.angle_beta   90.00
_cell.angle_gamma   90.00
#
_symmetry.space_group_name_H-M   'P 1'
#
loop_
_entity.id
_entity.type
_entity.pdbx_description
1 polymer ?
#
loop_
_entity_poly.entity_id
_entity_poly.type
_entity_poly.pdbx_seq_one_letter_code
_entity_poly.pdbx_strand_id
1 'polypeptide(L)'
;MTLSKFPSLSFPLPQGHRHLAFSAVGDANSPHVLLCLPGLLETRATFDPLLQAAEGLHGLRVISLDMCGRGDSSPLPHDTGYTMQVYLEDIVHFMRHALMPEGQPMPRMDVLGTSMGGILAMYLASDAHNQVHGLFLNDIGLDLPWMSIYGLYDGMKKEGRLPTPEEMAAKFKVSMGAVLAVQSPSHFDLPYRKDWKGMKFGHLLTGFKGPVHLMHGSESGVCTKQQVKQLLSEFPKANVLEVAGAAHPVPFNAAVNQFVLQSLHLPAAPQIKPEFVREVVVPMHMQLDMPLEIPLDTSAPVTEPEPAPHVHHHHASKPRASLLGLLKQLLGATKK
;
A
#
# COMPACT_ATOMS: atom_id res chain seq x y z
N MET A 1 5.83 -12.85 5.34
CA MET A 1 5.09 -11.63 5.77
C MET A 1 4.03 -12.03 6.78
N THR A 2 3.84 -11.22 7.80
CA THR A 2 2.78 -11.36 8.79
C THR A 2 1.46 -10.85 8.24
N LEU A 3 0.33 -11.39 8.74
CA LEU A 3 -0.98 -10.77 8.59
C LEU A 3 -0.96 -9.40 9.26
N SER A 4 -1.76 -8.44 8.76
CA SER A 4 -1.95 -7.17 9.44
C SER A 4 -2.51 -7.41 10.84
N LYS A 5 -2.01 -6.65 11.82
CA LYS A 5 -2.50 -6.64 13.19
C LYS A 5 -3.83 -5.88 13.32
N PHE A 6 -4.15 -5.07 12.32
CA PHE A 6 -5.37 -4.27 12.28
C PHE A 6 -6.50 -5.01 11.58
N PRO A 7 -7.76 -4.78 11.97
CA PRO A 7 -8.92 -5.38 11.31
C PRO A 7 -8.90 -5.15 9.80
N SER A 8 -9.31 -6.18 9.05
CA SER A 8 -9.53 -6.08 7.62
C SER A 8 -10.93 -5.53 7.37
N LEU A 9 -11.01 -4.37 6.76
CA LEU A 9 -12.23 -3.78 6.25
C LEU A 9 -12.34 -4.08 4.76
N SER A 10 -13.56 -4.15 4.24
CA SER A 10 -13.82 -4.51 2.84
C SER A 10 -14.57 -3.39 2.14
N PHE A 11 -14.11 -3.01 0.96
CA PHE A 11 -14.74 -2.02 0.11
C PHE A 11 -15.11 -2.64 -1.25
N PRO A 12 -16.40 -2.64 -1.66
CA PRO A 12 -16.84 -3.24 -2.91
C PRO A 12 -16.35 -2.44 -4.11
N LEU A 13 -15.96 -3.17 -5.18
CA LEU A 13 -15.58 -2.59 -6.46
C LEU A 13 -16.71 -2.75 -7.48
N PRO A 14 -16.81 -1.85 -8.49
CA PRO A 14 -17.94 -1.85 -9.45
C PRO A 14 -18.03 -3.11 -10.32
N GLN A 15 -16.91 -3.76 -10.53
CA GLN A 15 -16.82 -4.92 -11.43
C GLN A 15 -17.14 -6.22 -10.69
N GLY A 16 -18.41 -6.46 -10.39
CA GLY A 16 -18.87 -7.74 -9.87
C GLY A 16 -18.54 -8.00 -8.41
N HIS A 17 -18.11 -9.22 -8.07
CA HIS A 17 -17.90 -9.66 -6.69
C HIS A 17 -16.51 -9.33 -6.13
N ARG A 18 -15.80 -8.36 -6.72
CA ARG A 18 -14.48 -7.93 -6.22
C ARG A 18 -14.59 -6.92 -5.10
N HIS A 19 -13.61 -6.94 -4.21
CA HIS A 19 -13.44 -5.93 -3.16
C HIS A 19 -11.97 -5.60 -2.96
N LEU A 20 -11.71 -4.39 -2.47
CA LEU A 20 -10.44 -4.00 -1.87
C LEU A 20 -10.52 -4.20 -0.36
N ALA A 21 -9.51 -4.82 0.21
CA ALA A 21 -9.30 -4.89 1.63
C ALA A 21 -8.41 -3.74 2.09
N PHE A 22 -8.73 -3.18 3.25
CA PHE A 22 -7.95 -2.11 3.85
C PHE A 22 -7.99 -2.19 5.39
N SER A 23 -7.02 -1.54 6.02
CA SER A 23 -7.03 -1.26 7.45
C SER A 23 -6.99 0.24 7.66
N ALA A 24 -7.62 0.74 8.71
CA ALA A 24 -7.65 2.15 9.01
C ALA A 24 -7.56 2.42 10.51
N VAL A 25 -6.92 3.54 10.88
CA VAL A 25 -6.95 4.13 12.22
C VAL A 25 -7.34 5.60 12.10
N GLY A 26 -7.90 6.14 13.17
CA GLY A 26 -8.44 7.51 13.21
C GLY A 26 -9.92 7.60 12.81
N ASP A 27 -10.50 8.78 12.99
CA ASP A 27 -11.92 9.02 12.71
C ASP A 27 -12.20 8.96 11.20
N ALA A 28 -13.31 8.33 10.82
CA ALA A 28 -13.76 8.26 9.43
C ALA A 28 -13.97 9.63 8.77
N ASN A 29 -14.34 10.63 9.57
CA ASN A 29 -14.58 12.00 9.14
C ASN A 29 -13.38 12.93 9.35
N SER A 30 -12.18 12.38 9.57
CA SER A 30 -10.98 13.20 9.74
C SER A 30 -10.75 14.12 8.55
N PRO A 31 -10.39 15.39 8.78
CA PRO A 31 -10.15 16.37 7.71
C PRO A 31 -8.87 16.06 6.92
N HIS A 32 -8.03 15.17 7.42
CA HIS A 32 -6.77 14.77 6.81
C HIS A 32 -6.69 13.25 6.69
N VAL A 33 -6.40 12.75 5.50
CA VAL A 33 -6.23 11.34 5.20
C VAL A 33 -4.81 11.10 4.70
N LEU A 34 -4.14 10.10 5.24
CA LEU A 34 -2.92 9.51 4.71
C LEU A 34 -3.26 8.15 4.11
N LEU A 35 -3.22 8.06 2.78
CA LEU A 35 -3.45 6.82 2.04
C LEU A 35 -2.12 6.11 1.78
N CYS A 36 -1.97 4.86 2.26
CA CYS A 36 -0.75 4.07 2.17
C CYS A 36 -0.90 2.96 1.12
N LEU A 37 -0.01 2.94 0.15
CA LEU A 37 0.02 2.04 -0.99
C LEU A 37 1.25 1.12 -0.93
N PRO A 38 1.08 -0.20 -0.84
CA PRO A 38 2.18 -1.16 -0.67
C PRO A 38 3.00 -1.36 -1.95
N GLY A 39 4.18 -1.94 -1.77
CA GLY A 39 5.07 -2.33 -2.84
C GLY A 39 4.60 -3.57 -3.60
N LEU A 40 5.46 -4.00 -4.54
CA LEU A 40 5.16 -5.01 -5.56
C LEU A 40 4.63 -6.35 -4.99
N LEU A 41 5.27 -6.84 -3.94
CA LEU A 41 4.95 -8.10 -3.26
C LEU A 41 4.61 -7.87 -1.78
N GLU A 42 4.08 -6.71 -1.47
CA GLU A 42 3.67 -6.33 -0.13
C GLU A 42 2.14 -6.34 0.03
N THR A 43 1.71 -6.31 1.26
CA THR A 43 0.32 -6.16 1.67
C THR A 43 0.19 -4.94 2.58
N ARG A 44 -1.03 -4.56 2.94
CA ARG A 44 -1.31 -3.48 3.90
C ARG A 44 -0.57 -3.63 5.23
N ALA A 45 -0.21 -4.88 5.61
CA ALA A 45 0.53 -5.17 6.85
C ALA A 45 1.92 -4.48 6.92
N THR A 46 2.49 -4.08 5.79
CA THR A 46 3.74 -3.28 5.74
C THR A 46 3.61 -2.00 6.56
N PHE A 47 2.42 -1.40 6.61
CA PHE A 47 2.15 -0.13 7.28
C PHE A 47 1.67 -0.27 8.72
N ASP A 48 1.54 -1.50 9.27
CA ASP A 48 1.09 -1.70 10.65
C ASP A 48 1.86 -0.87 11.69
N PRO A 49 3.21 -0.73 11.62
CA PRO A 49 3.93 0.11 12.55
C PRO A 49 3.56 1.60 12.45
N LEU A 50 3.22 2.08 11.25
CA LEU A 50 2.79 3.46 11.03
C LEU A 50 1.35 3.66 11.53
N LEU A 51 0.44 2.71 11.24
CA LEU A 51 -0.92 2.74 11.78
C LEU A 51 -0.90 2.78 13.31
N GLN A 52 -0.09 1.93 13.93
CA GLN A 52 0.08 1.89 15.38
C GLN A 52 0.60 3.23 15.93
N ALA A 53 1.57 3.85 15.25
CA ALA A 53 2.12 5.15 15.65
C ALA A 53 1.11 6.30 15.47
N ALA A 54 0.12 6.13 14.59
CA ALA A 54 -0.92 7.12 14.34
C ALA A 54 -2.17 6.96 15.23
N GLU A 55 -2.27 5.86 16.01
CA GLU A 55 -3.39 5.66 16.94
C GLU A 55 -3.50 6.82 17.93
N GLY A 56 -4.72 7.32 18.09
CA GLY A 56 -4.99 8.45 18.99
C GLY A 56 -4.62 9.83 18.47
N LEU A 57 -4.05 9.97 17.26
CA LEU A 57 -3.82 11.28 16.66
C LEU A 57 -5.14 11.89 16.18
N HIS A 58 -5.41 13.12 16.65
CA HIS A 58 -6.60 13.85 16.26
C HIS A 58 -6.47 14.45 14.85
N GLY A 59 -7.58 14.44 14.10
CA GLY A 59 -7.66 15.09 12.79
C GLY A 59 -6.92 14.34 11.66
N LEU A 60 -6.45 13.12 11.93
CA LEU A 60 -5.80 12.25 10.95
C LEU A 60 -6.53 10.91 10.86
N ARG A 61 -6.72 10.45 9.63
CA ARG A 61 -7.08 9.07 9.32
C ARG A 61 -5.97 8.45 8.47
N VAL A 62 -5.36 7.37 8.93
CA VAL A 62 -4.38 6.60 8.16
C VAL A 62 -5.05 5.36 7.62
N ILE A 63 -4.91 5.11 6.32
CA ILE A 63 -5.53 3.98 5.62
C ILE A 63 -4.45 3.24 4.85
N SER A 64 -4.36 1.94 5.01
CA SER A 64 -3.48 1.08 4.22
C SER A 64 -4.31 0.09 3.39
N LEU A 65 -4.00 -0.01 2.08
CA LEU A 65 -4.71 -0.87 1.13
C LEU A 65 -3.95 -2.16 0.86
N ASP A 66 -4.68 -3.23 0.60
CA ASP A 66 -4.18 -4.35 -0.21
C ASP A 66 -4.52 -4.09 -1.69
N MET A 67 -3.52 -4.14 -2.58
CA MET A 67 -3.80 -4.12 -4.01
C MET A 67 -4.53 -5.40 -4.45
N CYS A 68 -5.28 -5.36 -5.54
CA CYS A 68 -5.99 -6.55 -6.03
C CYS A 68 -5.04 -7.75 -6.16
N GLY A 69 -5.51 -8.92 -5.73
CA GLY A 69 -4.73 -10.15 -5.71
C GLY A 69 -3.65 -10.22 -4.63
N ARG A 70 -3.68 -9.33 -3.63
CA ARG A 70 -2.77 -9.30 -2.48
C ARG A 70 -3.53 -9.26 -1.18
N GLY A 71 -2.97 -9.87 -0.14
CA GLY A 71 -3.56 -9.90 1.19
C GLY A 71 -4.99 -10.43 1.15
N ASP A 72 -5.92 -9.62 1.64
CA ASP A 72 -7.35 -9.97 1.69
C ASP A 72 -8.17 -9.36 0.55
N SER A 73 -7.53 -8.60 -0.37
CA SER A 73 -8.22 -8.07 -1.57
C SER A 73 -8.51 -9.18 -2.57
N SER A 74 -9.66 -9.08 -3.24
CA SER A 74 -10.06 -10.04 -4.27
C SER A 74 -9.01 -10.16 -5.37
N PRO A 75 -8.70 -11.38 -5.83
CA PRO A 75 -7.94 -11.57 -7.06
C PRO A 75 -8.78 -11.13 -8.26
N LEU A 76 -8.12 -10.93 -9.41
CA LEU A 76 -8.85 -10.79 -10.68
C LEU A 76 -9.54 -12.11 -11.05
N PRO A 77 -10.68 -12.06 -11.75
CA PRO A 77 -11.43 -13.26 -12.17
C PRO A 77 -10.61 -14.25 -13.01
N HIS A 78 -9.61 -13.74 -13.71
CA HIS A 78 -8.64 -14.53 -14.47
C HIS A 78 -7.24 -14.17 -14.01
N ASP A 79 -6.32 -15.13 -14.05
CA ASP A 79 -4.90 -14.93 -13.69
C ASP A 79 -4.14 -14.04 -14.68
N THR A 80 -4.84 -13.17 -15.40
CA THR A 80 -4.32 -12.23 -16.38
C THR A 80 -4.86 -10.84 -16.11
N GLY A 81 -4.14 -9.83 -16.59
CA GLY A 81 -4.63 -8.44 -16.53
C GLY A 81 -4.21 -7.64 -15.29
N TYR A 82 -3.39 -8.20 -14.42
CA TYR A 82 -2.77 -7.42 -13.33
C TYR A 82 -1.80 -6.41 -13.93
N THR A 83 -2.23 -5.15 -13.98
CA THR A 83 -1.44 -4.02 -14.51
C THR A 83 -1.53 -2.84 -13.56
N MET A 84 -0.61 -1.87 -13.71
CA MET A 84 -0.66 -0.61 -12.96
C MET A 84 -2.00 0.12 -13.20
N GLN A 85 -2.54 0.01 -14.43
CA GLN A 85 -3.85 0.59 -14.78
C GLN A 85 -4.97 0.05 -13.89
N VAL A 86 -5.05 -1.26 -13.72
CA VAL A 86 -6.08 -1.90 -12.88
C VAL A 86 -5.94 -1.46 -11.42
N TYR A 87 -4.71 -1.38 -10.91
CA TYR A 87 -4.49 -0.89 -9.54
C TYR A 87 -4.93 0.55 -9.38
N LEU A 88 -4.61 1.42 -10.34
CA LEU A 88 -5.04 2.82 -10.32
C LEU A 88 -6.56 2.96 -10.37
N GLU A 89 -7.23 2.21 -11.23
CA GLU A 89 -8.70 2.22 -11.33
C GLU A 89 -9.34 1.81 -10.02
N ASP A 90 -8.86 0.74 -9.39
CA ASP A 90 -9.35 0.27 -8.09
C ASP A 90 -9.11 1.33 -6.99
N ILE A 91 -7.91 1.95 -6.93
CA ILE A 91 -7.57 2.98 -5.95
C ILE A 91 -8.41 4.24 -6.15
N VAL A 92 -8.55 4.72 -7.38
CA VAL A 92 -9.35 5.92 -7.69
C VAL A 92 -10.81 5.69 -7.35
N HIS A 93 -11.34 4.50 -7.62
CA HIS A 93 -12.69 4.14 -7.22
C HIS A 93 -12.84 4.16 -5.70
N PHE A 94 -11.90 3.55 -4.96
CA PHE A 94 -11.88 3.60 -3.50
C PHE A 94 -11.82 5.04 -2.98
N MET A 95 -10.92 5.87 -3.50
CA MET A 95 -10.80 7.27 -3.10
C MET A 95 -12.12 8.03 -3.26
N ARG A 96 -12.76 7.90 -4.42
CA ARG A 96 -14.00 8.63 -4.74
C ARG A 96 -15.20 8.20 -3.90
N HIS A 97 -15.29 6.94 -3.55
CA HIS A 97 -16.51 6.41 -2.94
C HIS A 97 -16.36 6.06 -1.44
N ALA A 98 -15.12 5.83 -0.96
CA ALA A 98 -14.87 5.52 0.44
C ALA A 98 -14.35 6.72 1.24
N LEU A 99 -13.64 7.66 0.58
CA LEU A 99 -13.01 8.79 1.26
C LEU A 99 -13.71 10.13 1.01
N MET A 100 -14.63 10.16 0.06
CA MET A 100 -15.37 11.37 -0.32
C MET A 100 -16.88 11.11 -0.18
N PRO A 101 -17.43 11.06 1.05
CA PRO A 101 -18.85 10.90 1.24
C PRO A 101 -19.60 12.05 0.56
N GLU A 102 -20.70 11.74 -0.09
CA GLU A 102 -21.53 12.73 -0.78
C GLU A 102 -21.96 13.86 0.17
N GLY A 103 -21.77 15.10 -0.26
CA GLY A 103 -22.15 16.30 0.52
C GLY A 103 -21.13 16.71 1.61
N GLN A 104 -20.01 16.01 1.76
CA GLN A 104 -18.94 16.41 2.67
C GLN A 104 -17.79 17.10 1.92
N PRO A 105 -17.08 18.04 2.57
CA PRO A 105 -15.88 18.61 1.99
C PRO A 105 -14.82 17.49 1.84
N MET A 106 -14.07 17.54 0.75
CA MET A 106 -12.99 16.59 0.51
C MET A 106 -11.90 16.71 1.59
N PRO A 107 -11.49 15.62 2.22
CA PRO A 107 -10.38 15.68 3.16
C PRO A 107 -9.08 16.08 2.44
N ARG A 108 -8.18 16.75 3.14
CA ARG A 108 -6.80 16.89 2.66
C ARG A 108 -6.18 15.50 2.59
N MET A 109 -5.75 15.09 1.40
CA MET A 109 -5.22 13.75 1.18
C MET A 109 -3.75 13.78 0.81
N ASP A 110 -2.93 13.12 1.63
CA ASP A 110 -1.55 12.81 1.30
C ASP A 110 -1.46 11.32 0.96
N VAL A 111 -0.57 10.97 0.01
CA VAL A 111 -0.40 9.58 -0.42
C VAL A 111 1.03 9.15 -0.11
N LEU A 112 1.15 8.04 0.62
CA LEU A 112 2.41 7.38 0.92
C LEU A 112 2.48 6.09 0.11
N GLY A 113 3.51 5.95 -0.71
CA GLY A 113 3.72 4.74 -1.51
C GLY A 113 5.09 4.13 -1.31
N THR A 114 5.13 2.81 -1.09
CA THR A 114 6.36 2.04 -1.05
C THR A 114 6.67 1.48 -2.43
N SER A 115 7.85 1.77 -3.00
CA SER A 115 8.28 1.16 -4.27
C SER A 115 7.21 1.31 -5.37
N MET A 116 6.59 0.20 -5.83
CA MET A 116 5.46 0.23 -6.76
C MET A 116 4.33 1.15 -6.29
N GLY A 117 4.00 1.12 -4.99
CA GLY A 117 3.01 2.03 -4.42
C GLY A 117 3.38 3.51 -4.58
N GLY A 118 4.68 3.84 -4.55
CA GLY A 118 5.18 5.20 -4.82
C GLY A 118 5.00 5.60 -6.29
N ILE A 119 5.16 4.66 -7.22
CA ILE A 119 4.84 4.90 -8.64
C ILE A 119 3.34 5.19 -8.81
N LEU A 120 2.48 4.38 -8.17
CA LEU A 120 1.03 4.61 -8.15
C LEU A 120 0.68 5.97 -7.55
N ALA A 121 1.35 6.36 -6.46
CA ALA A 121 1.17 7.68 -5.84
C ALA A 121 1.53 8.83 -6.79
N MET A 122 2.61 8.69 -7.57
CA MET A 122 2.96 9.68 -8.61
C MET A 122 1.91 9.77 -9.72
N TYR A 123 1.35 8.64 -10.16
CA TYR A 123 0.23 8.64 -11.11
C TYR A 123 -1.02 9.30 -10.53
N LEU A 124 -1.37 9.02 -9.27
CA LEU A 124 -2.50 9.69 -8.61
C LEU A 124 -2.29 11.20 -8.53
N ALA A 125 -1.07 11.65 -8.21
CA ALA A 125 -0.73 13.07 -8.13
C ALA A 125 -0.68 13.77 -9.50
N SER A 126 -0.49 13.02 -10.60
CA SER A 126 -0.48 13.57 -11.95
C SER A 126 -1.86 14.04 -12.43
N ASP A 127 -2.93 13.50 -11.87
CA ASP A 127 -4.30 13.90 -12.16
C ASP A 127 -4.84 14.82 -11.05
N ALA A 128 -5.02 16.10 -11.38
CA ALA A 128 -5.52 17.11 -10.46
C ALA A 128 -6.91 16.78 -9.88
N HIS A 129 -7.72 15.96 -10.57
CA HIS A 129 -9.03 15.53 -10.08
C HIS A 129 -8.93 14.61 -8.85
N ASN A 130 -7.78 13.96 -8.63
CA ASN A 130 -7.56 13.13 -7.45
C ASN A 130 -7.23 13.96 -6.20
N GLN A 131 -6.94 15.26 -6.36
CA GLN A 131 -6.69 16.23 -5.28
C GLN A 131 -5.63 15.76 -4.27
N VAL A 132 -4.57 15.08 -4.74
CA VAL A 132 -3.45 14.69 -3.89
C VAL A 132 -2.73 15.95 -3.42
N HIS A 133 -2.66 16.14 -2.09
CA HIS A 133 -2.03 17.30 -1.48
C HIS A 133 -0.52 17.14 -1.37
N GLY A 134 -0.03 15.98 -0.91
CA GLY A 134 1.38 15.70 -0.70
C GLY A 134 1.74 14.26 -1.01
N LEU A 135 3.02 14.01 -1.29
CA LEU A 135 3.57 12.70 -1.62
C LEU A 135 4.65 12.28 -0.62
N PHE A 136 4.53 11.04 -0.15
CA PHE A 136 5.56 10.33 0.59
C PHE A 136 6.04 9.15 -0.23
N LEU A 137 7.29 9.17 -0.66
CA LEU A 137 7.91 8.13 -1.49
C LEU A 137 8.82 7.29 -0.60
N ASN A 138 8.46 6.03 -0.39
CA ASN A 138 9.30 5.11 0.35
C ASN A 138 10.20 4.35 -0.62
N ASP A 139 11.44 4.81 -0.68
CA ASP A 139 12.58 4.23 -1.36
C ASP A 139 12.39 4.01 -2.88
N ILE A 140 11.75 4.99 -3.50
CA ILE A 140 11.56 5.07 -4.96
C ILE A 140 11.82 6.50 -5.43
N GLY A 141 12.65 6.62 -6.47
CA GLY A 141 12.96 7.90 -7.11
C GLY A 141 12.06 8.17 -8.32
N LEU A 142 12.42 9.19 -9.10
CA LEU A 142 11.70 9.58 -10.33
C LEU A 142 12.02 8.69 -11.53
N ASP A 143 13.02 7.84 -11.41
CA ASP A 143 13.43 6.86 -12.41
C ASP A 143 13.55 5.47 -11.76
N LEU A 144 13.24 4.43 -12.51
CA LEU A 144 13.45 3.04 -12.10
C LEU A 144 14.21 2.28 -13.21
N PRO A 145 15.53 2.17 -13.10
CA PRO A 145 16.34 1.41 -14.05
C PRO A 145 15.98 -0.06 -14.04
N TRP A 146 15.97 -0.73 -15.21
CA TRP A 146 15.73 -2.17 -15.30
C TRP A 146 16.73 -3.00 -14.46
N MET A 147 17.96 -2.51 -14.32
CA MET A 147 18.96 -3.18 -13.47
C MET A 147 18.59 -3.20 -11.99
N SER A 148 17.87 -2.19 -11.51
CA SER A 148 17.37 -2.18 -10.14
C SER A 148 16.31 -3.26 -9.93
N ILE A 149 15.40 -3.43 -10.88
CA ILE A 149 14.41 -4.52 -10.86
C ILE A 149 15.10 -5.88 -10.90
N TYR A 150 16.10 -6.03 -11.80
CA TYR A 150 16.88 -7.26 -11.89
C TYR A 150 17.59 -7.57 -10.57
N GLY A 151 18.20 -6.57 -9.94
CA GLY A 151 18.86 -6.72 -8.63
C GLY A 151 17.92 -7.20 -7.54
N LEU A 152 16.66 -6.72 -7.53
CA LEU A 152 15.64 -7.20 -6.60
C LEU A 152 15.37 -8.70 -6.79
N TYR A 153 15.19 -9.15 -8.03
CA TYR A 153 14.98 -10.57 -8.32
C TYR A 153 16.21 -11.41 -8.03
N ASP A 154 17.41 -10.91 -8.33
CA ASP A 154 18.66 -11.60 -8.01
C ASP A 154 18.82 -11.79 -6.49
N GLY A 155 18.50 -10.78 -5.71
CA GLY A 155 18.47 -10.84 -4.25
C GLY A 155 17.41 -11.79 -3.65
N MET A 156 16.39 -12.19 -4.44
CA MET A 156 15.40 -13.18 -4.03
C MET A 156 15.89 -14.64 -4.20
N LYS A 157 17.00 -14.85 -4.88
CA LYS A 157 17.54 -16.22 -5.10
C LYS A 157 17.84 -16.90 -3.78
N LYS A 158 17.44 -18.16 -3.70
CA LYS A 158 17.79 -19.07 -2.62
C LYS A 158 18.54 -20.26 -3.22
N GLU A 159 19.73 -20.56 -2.72
CA GLU A 159 20.56 -21.64 -3.23
C GLU A 159 20.82 -21.53 -4.75
N GLY A 160 21.00 -20.30 -5.24
CA GLY A 160 21.30 -20.04 -6.66
C GLY A 160 20.10 -20.08 -7.60
N ARG A 161 18.89 -20.43 -7.14
CA ARG A 161 17.66 -20.38 -7.93
C ARG A 161 16.69 -19.30 -7.46
N LEU A 162 15.90 -18.78 -8.38
CA LEU A 162 14.75 -17.95 -8.02
C LEU A 162 13.67 -18.82 -7.37
N PRO A 163 12.92 -18.29 -6.39
CA PRO A 163 11.72 -18.94 -5.89
C PRO A 163 10.73 -19.23 -7.03
N THR A 164 10.00 -20.32 -6.93
CA THR A 164 8.90 -20.56 -7.88
C THR A 164 7.77 -19.56 -7.67
N PRO A 165 6.90 -19.33 -8.67
CA PRO A 165 5.73 -18.49 -8.48
C PRO A 165 4.86 -18.92 -7.29
N GLU A 166 4.72 -20.23 -7.06
CA GLU A 166 3.97 -20.79 -5.93
C GLU A 166 4.63 -20.46 -4.59
N GLU A 167 5.97 -20.61 -4.49
CA GLU A 167 6.73 -20.23 -3.29
C GLU A 167 6.58 -18.73 -3.01
N MET A 168 6.59 -17.90 -4.05
CA MET A 168 6.38 -16.44 -3.92
C MET A 168 4.95 -16.13 -3.49
N ALA A 169 3.95 -16.73 -4.12
CA ALA A 169 2.55 -16.55 -3.79
C ALA A 169 2.28 -16.86 -2.31
N ALA A 170 2.76 -18.00 -1.84
CA ALA A 170 2.62 -18.40 -0.44
C ALA A 170 3.35 -17.48 0.54
N LYS A 171 4.62 -17.13 0.22
CA LYS A 171 5.47 -16.30 1.08
C LYS A 171 4.92 -14.89 1.24
N PHE A 172 4.42 -14.29 0.18
CA PHE A 172 4.01 -12.88 0.14
C PHE A 172 2.49 -12.68 0.25
N LYS A 173 1.69 -13.76 0.32
CA LYS A 173 0.21 -13.70 0.30
C LYS A 173 -0.31 -12.96 -0.91
N VAL A 174 0.18 -13.33 -2.06
CA VAL A 174 -0.15 -12.74 -3.35
C VAL A 174 -0.74 -13.83 -4.23
N SER A 175 -1.79 -13.54 -5.00
CA SER A 175 -2.37 -14.50 -5.94
C SER A 175 -1.35 -14.89 -7.01
N MET A 176 -1.47 -16.12 -7.54
CA MET A 176 -0.60 -16.61 -8.62
C MET A 176 -0.58 -15.68 -9.81
N GLY A 177 -1.75 -15.18 -10.24
CA GLY A 177 -1.84 -14.26 -11.35
C GLY A 177 -1.08 -12.97 -11.13
N ALA A 178 -1.15 -12.42 -9.91
CA ALA A 178 -0.38 -11.22 -9.56
C ALA A 178 1.13 -11.51 -9.51
N VAL A 179 1.58 -12.67 -9.01
CA VAL A 179 3.00 -13.06 -9.05
C VAL A 179 3.51 -13.20 -10.49
N LEU A 180 2.73 -13.83 -11.36
CA LEU A 180 3.09 -13.99 -12.76
C LEU A 180 3.13 -12.65 -13.51
N ALA A 181 2.21 -11.74 -13.17
CA ALA A 181 2.16 -10.42 -13.77
C ALA A 181 3.40 -9.59 -13.44
N VAL A 182 3.87 -9.59 -12.18
CA VAL A 182 5.06 -8.82 -11.79
C VAL A 182 6.34 -9.28 -12.49
N GLN A 183 6.33 -10.47 -13.07
CA GLN A 183 7.42 -10.97 -13.92
C GLN A 183 7.33 -10.49 -15.37
N SER A 184 6.27 -9.78 -15.74
CA SER A 184 6.05 -9.24 -17.08
C SER A 184 6.37 -7.74 -17.15
N PRO A 185 7.11 -7.26 -18.15
CA PRO A 185 7.32 -5.84 -18.38
C PRO A 185 5.99 -5.06 -18.49
N SER A 186 4.94 -5.69 -19.05
CA SER A 186 3.63 -5.07 -19.18
C SER A 186 2.95 -4.74 -17.85
N HIS A 187 3.40 -5.31 -16.75
CA HIS A 187 2.89 -4.96 -15.42
C HIS A 187 3.12 -3.49 -15.06
N PHE A 188 4.20 -2.90 -15.56
CA PHE A 188 4.59 -1.52 -15.28
C PHE A 188 4.17 -0.54 -16.39
N ASP A 189 3.32 -0.99 -17.32
CA ASP A 189 3.03 -0.34 -18.60
C ASP A 189 2.08 0.85 -18.53
N LEU A 190 2.53 1.90 -17.84
CA LEU A 190 1.84 3.19 -17.90
C LEU A 190 2.83 4.35 -18.09
N PRO A 191 3.16 4.70 -19.30
CA PRO A 191 3.33 4.02 -20.58
C PRO A 191 4.73 3.39 -20.71
N TYR A 192 4.82 2.12 -21.09
CA TYR A 192 6.06 1.42 -21.36
C TYR A 192 6.60 1.77 -22.76
N ARG A 193 7.89 2.03 -22.84
CA ARG A 193 8.61 2.18 -24.12
C ARG A 193 9.77 1.21 -24.16
N LYS A 194 9.82 0.37 -25.19
CA LYS A 194 10.84 -0.68 -25.36
C LYS A 194 12.27 -0.14 -25.51
N ASP A 195 12.41 1.10 -25.94
CA ASP A 195 13.68 1.81 -26.10
C ASP A 195 14.24 2.39 -24.81
N TRP A 196 13.48 2.37 -23.72
CA TRP A 196 13.94 2.88 -22.45
C TRP A 196 14.82 1.86 -21.71
N LYS A 197 15.88 2.36 -21.09
CA LYS A 197 16.75 1.57 -20.20
C LYS A 197 16.12 1.33 -18.82
N GLY A 198 14.91 1.79 -18.61
CA GLY A 198 14.11 1.71 -17.41
C GLY A 198 12.86 2.56 -17.59
N MET A 199 12.14 2.80 -16.50
CA MET A 199 10.95 3.64 -16.47
C MET A 199 11.30 5.01 -15.91
N LYS A 200 10.61 6.06 -16.39
CA LYS A 200 10.77 7.44 -15.96
C LYS A 200 9.43 8.01 -15.54
N PHE A 201 9.37 8.55 -14.34
CA PHE A 201 8.13 9.04 -13.71
C PHE A 201 8.15 10.55 -13.43
N GLY A 202 9.30 11.23 -13.54
CA GLY A 202 9.40 12.67 -13.24
C GLY A 202 8.39 13.52 -14.01
N HIS A 203 8.08 13.13 -15.25
CA HIS A 203 7.07 13.83 -16.06
C HIS A 203 5.65 13.81 -15.45
N LEU A 204 5.32 12.81 -14.63
CA LEU A 204 4.03 12.71 -13.96
C LEU A 204 3.84 13.83 -12.92
N LEU A 205 4.94 14.31 -12.35
CA LEU A 205 4.91 15.34 -11.32
C LEU A 205 5.15 16.75 -11.89
N THR A 206 5.19 16.89 -13.23
CA THR A 206 5.26 18.21 -13.88
C THR A 206 4.03 19.03 -13.51
N GLY A 207 4.22 20.10 -12.77
CA GLY A 207 3.11 20.93 -12.29
C GLY A 207 2.54 20.53 -10.91
N PHE A 208 2.97 19.41 -10.34
CA PHE A 208 2.63 19.10 -8.94
C PHE A 208 3.24 20.16 -8.01
N LYS A 209 2.41 20.73 -7.12
CA LYS A 209 2.80 21.84 -6.21
C LYS A 209 2.83 21.42 -4.75
N GLY A 210 2.38 20.22 -4.45
CA GLY A 210 2.35 19.69 -3.10
C GLY A 210 3.75 19.35 -2.57
N PRO A 211 3.90 19.18 -1.25
CA PRO A 211 5.13 18.73 -0.65
C PRO A 211 5.49 17.30 -1.12
N VAL A 212 6.79 17.08 -1.30
CA VAL A 212 7.34 15.76 -1.62
C VAL A 212 8.29 15.35 -0.50
N HIS A 213 8.11 14.13 0.00
CA HIS A 213 8.92 13.55 1.07
C HIS A 213 9.48 12.21 0.58
N LEU A 214 10.76 11.97 0.83
CA LEU A 214 11.45 10.74 0.44
C LEU A 214 12.06 10.07 1.66
N MET A 215 11.73 8.81 1.91
CA MET A 215 12.48 7.92 2.79
C MET A 215 13.43 7.11 1.91
N HIS A 216 14.74 7.22 2.16
CA HIS A 216 15.79 6.62 1.36
C HIS A 216 16.64 5.67 2.19
N GLY A 217 16.79 4.43 1.76
CA GLY A 217 17.69 3.47 2.37
C GLY A 217 19.13 3.68 1.88
N SER A 218 20.09 3.86 2.81
CA SER A 218 21.48 4.14 2.42
C SER A 218 22.13 3.02 1.60
N GLU A 219 21.59 1.79 1.69
CA GLU A 219 22.03 0.59 0.95
C GLU A 219 21.05 0.19 -0.16
N SER A 220 20.11 1.08 -0.52
CA SER A 220 19.13 0.77 -1.55
C SER A 220 19.75 0.66 -2.95
N GLY A 221 19.48 -0.45 -3.61
CA GLY A 221 19.77 -0.66 -5.04
C GLY A 221 18.67 -0.13 -5.97
N VAL A 222 17.53 0.33 -5.42
CA VAL A 222 16.38 0.84 -6.18
C VAL A 222 16.37 2.35 -6.20
N CYS A 223 16.38 2.99 -5.03
CA CYS A 223 16.51 4.43 -4.90
C CYS A 223 17.95 4.78 -4.54
N THR A 224 18.79 4.99 -5.53
CA THR A 224 20.21 5.29 -5.33
C THR A 224 20.44 6.75 -4.94
N LYS A 225 21.63 7.08 -4.40
CA LYS A 225 22.00 8.47 -4.09
C LYS A 225 21.91 9.40 -5.31
N GLN A 226 22.10 8.87 -6.52
CA GLN A 226 21.92 9.66 -7.76
C GLN A 226 20.45 10.03 -7.97
N GLN A 227 19.53 9.12 -7.70
CA GLN A 227 18.09 9.36 -7.81
C GLN A 227 17.60 10.32 -6.72
N VAL A 228 18.18 10.26 -5.51
CA VAL A 228 17.93 11.29 -4.46
C VAL A 228 18.35 12.68 -4.96
N LYS A 229 19.54 12.81 -5.54
CA LYS A 229 20.01 14.09 -6.12
C LYS A 229 19.11 14.58 -7.25
N GLN A 230 18.65 13.67 -8.11
CA GLN A 230 17.72 14.00 -9.19
C GLN A 230 16.40 14.53 -8.62
N LEU A 231 15.80 13.83 -7.65
CA LEU A 231 14.57 14.27 -7.00
C LEU A 231 14.74 15.66 -6.37
N LEU A 232 15.84 15.91 -5.68
CA LEU A 232 16.12 17.22 -5.08
C LEU A 232 16.37 18.32 -6.14
N SER A 233 16.86 17.98 -7.33
CA SER A 233 16.99 18.97 -8.44
C SER A 233 15.65 19.37 -9.03
N GLU A 234 14.68 18.43 -9.08
CA GLU A 234 13.33 18.70 -9.58
C GLU A 234 12.41 19.26 -8.48
N PHE A 235 12.63 18.85 -7.24
CA PHE A 235 11.89 19.30 -6.05
C PHE A 235 12.86 19.82 -4.97
N PRO A 236 13.39 21.06 -5.10
CA PRO A 236 14.40 21.60 -4.16
C PRO A 236 13.89 21.72 -2.70
N LYS A 237 12.59 21.71 -2.49
CA LYS A 237 11.96 21.77 -1.15
C LYS A 237 11.56 20.38 -0.64
N ALA A 238 11.91 19.30 -1.31
CA ALA A 238 11.59 17.96 -0.85
C ALA A 238 12.34 17.67 0.46
N ASN A 239 11.64 17.05 1.42
CA ASN A 239 12.24 16.55 2.63
C ASN A 239 12.75 15.13 2.41
N VAL A 240 14.00 14.86 2.76
CA VAL A 240 14.61 13.53 2.61
C VAL A 240 15.06 13.01 3.95
N LEU A 241 14.62 11.80 4.31
CA LEU A 241 15.14 11.01 5.43
C LEU A 241 16.02 9.89 4.86
N GLU A 242 17.33 9.94 5.12
CA GLU A 242 18.22 8.81 4.86
C GLU A 242 18.20 7.87 6.08
N VAL A 243 17.91 6.59 5.83
CA VAL A 243 17.90 5.55 6.87
C VAL A 243 19.15 4.69 6.70
N ALA A 244 20.09 4.84 7.64
CA ALA A 244 21.37 4.16 7.61
C ALA A 244 21.20 2.64 7.67
N GLY A 245 21.94 1.91 6.83
CA GLY A 245 21.92 0.44 6.76
C GLY A 245 20.63 -0.16 6.19
N ALA A 246 19.65 0.65 5.81
CA ALA A 246 18.44 0.14 5.19
C ALA A 246 18.66 -0.13 3.70
N ALA A 247 18.21 -1.32 3.26
CA ALA A 247 18.05 -1.68 1.86
C ALA A 247 16.64 -1.34 1.38
N HIS A 248 16.26 -1.81 0.17
CA HIS A 248 14.93 -1.61 -0.39
C HIS A 248 13.93 -2.66 0.08
N PRO A 249 12.72 -2.24 0.50
CA PRO A 249 12.31 -0.89 0.84
C PRO A 249 12.73 -0.50 2.27
N VAL A 250 12.66 0.81 2.58
CA VAL A 250 12.91 1.28 3.95
C VAL A 250 11.82 0.76 4.90
N PRO A 251 12.18 0.09 6.01
CA PRO A 251 11.21 -0.41 6.97
C PRO A 251 10.57 0.71 7.80
N PHE A 252 9.29 0.56 8.14
CA PHE A 252 8.58 1.49 9.02
C PHE A 252 9.00 1.27 10.48
N ASN A 253 10.08 1.94 10.89
CA ASN A 253 10.55 2.01 12.27
C ASN A 253 10.12 3.34 12.93
N ALA A 254 10.48 3.55 14.20
CA ALA A 254 10.10 4.74 14.94
C ALA A 254 10.54 6.04 14.25
N ALA A 255 11.75 6.11 13.70
CA ALA A 255 12.27 7.31 13.03
C ALA A 255 11.50 7.60 11.73
N VAL A 256 11.21 6.57 10.93
CA VAL A 256 10.42 6.70 9.69
C VAL A 256 8.99 7.12 10.00
N ASN A 257 8.35 6.49 10.99
CA ASN A 257 7.00 6.85 11.41
C ASN A 257 6.95 8.29 11.91
N GLN A 258 7.91 8.71 12.73
CA GLN A 258 8.01 10.07 13.21
C GLN A 258 8.18 11.07 12.06
N PHE A 259 9.07 10.78 11.10
CA PHE A 259 9.27 11.62 9.92
C PHE A 259 7.98 11.81 9.13
N VAL A 260 7.26 10.71 8.84
CA VAL A 260 5.98 10.76 8.13
C VAL A 260 4.97 11.61 8.89
N LEU A 261 4.72 11.30 10.16
CA LEU A 261 3.68 11.96 10.95
C LEU A 261 3.97 13.45 11.20
N GLN A 262 5.23 13.83 11.43
CA GLN A 262 5.61 15.23 11.58
C GLN A 262 5.47 16.02 10.27
N SER A 263 5.76 15.39 9.13
CA SER A 263 5.66 16.04 7.81
C SER A 263 4.22 16.29 7.36
N LEU A 264 3.22 15.65 7.98
CA LEU A 264 1.80 15.90 7.70
C LEU A 264 1.32 17.27 8.20
N HIS A 265 2.05 17.92 9.13
CA HIS A 265 1.67 19.22 9.70
C HIS A 265 0.22 19.25 10.18
N LEU A 266 -0.14 18.26 11.01
CA LEU A 266 -1.49 18.16 11.56
C LEU A 266 -1.81 19.39 12.43
N PRO A 267 -3.08 19.86 12.43
CA PRO A 267 -3.50 20.89 13.37
C PRO A 267 -3.29 20.41 14.81
N ALA A 268 -2.90 21.32 15.68
CA ALA A 268 -2.81 21.01 17.11
C ALA A 268 -4.15 20.48 17.61
N ALA A 269 -4.11 19.44 18.45
CA ALA A 269 -5.32 18.92 19.08
C ALA A 269 -6.08 20.08 19.74
N PRO A 270 -7.41 20.16 19.59
CA PRO A 270 -8.20 21.16 20.28
C PRO A 270 -7.91 21.05 21.78
N GLN A 271 -7.43 22.14 22.37
CA GLN A 271 -7.27 22.20 23.83
C GLN A 271 -8.68 22.08 24.41
N ILE A 272 -9.01 20.91 24.95
CA ILE A 272 -10.21 20.77 25.78
C ILE A 272 -9.93 21.67 27.00
N LYS A 273 -10.53 22.86 27.00
CA LYS A 273 -10.56 23.64 28.22
C LYS A 273 -11.20 22.75 29.27
N PRO A 274 -10.56 22.53 30.43
CA PRO A 274 -11.22 21.76 31.47
C PRO A 274 -12.52 22.51 31.81
N GLU A 275 -13.61 22.05 31.25
CA GLU A 275 -14.91 22.43 31.79
C GLU A 275 -14.90 21.93 33.22
N PHE A 276 -15.13 22.86 34.15
CA PHE A 276 -15.27 22.57 35.55
C PHE A 276 -16.19 21.34 35.69
N VAL A 277 -15.59 20.19 36.00
CA VAL A 277 -16.35 19.05 36.48
C VAL A 277 -16.93 19.53 37.81
N ARG A 278 -18.19 19.97 37.79
CA ARG A 278 -18.94 20.12 39.03
C ARG A 278 -18.96 18.73 39.65
N GLU A 279 -18.24 18.56 40.75
CA GLU A 279 -18.38 17.39 41.57
C GLU A 279 -19.85 17.24 41.89
N VAL A 280 -20.51 16.31 41.23
CA VAL A 280 -21.81 15.83 41.65
C VAL A 280 -21.54 14.98 42.88
N VAL A 281 -21.65 15.60 44.04
CA VAL A 281 -21.68 14.86 45.30
C VAL A 281 -22.95 13.99 45.29
N VAL A 282 -22.80 12.72 44.93
CA VAL A 282 -23.86 11.73 45.06
C VAL A 282 -23.99 11.41 46.52
N PRO A 283 -25.19 11.60 47.16
CA PRO A 283 -25.40 11.21 48.53
C PRO A 283 -25.28 9.70 48.68
N MET A 284 -24.46 9.26 49.61
CA MET A 284 -24.10 7.87 49.87
C MET A 284 -25.19 7.10 50.64
N HIS A 285 -26.40 6.95 50.07
CA HIS A 285 -27.40 5.98 50.54
C HIS A 285 -28.44 5.67 49.47
N MET A 286 -27.98 4.90 48.49
CA MET A 286 -28.84 4.02 47.72
C MET A 286 -28.01 2.78 47.35
N GLN A 287 -27.93 1.85 48.33
CA GLN A 287 -27.65 0.44 48.03
C GLN A 287 -28.95 -0.14 47.49
N LEU A 288 -28.97 -0.48 46.24
CA LEU A 288 -29.99 -1.34 45.65
C LEU A 288 -29.39 -2.73 45.48
N ASP A 289 -29.82 -3.63 46.34
CA ASP A 289 -29.65 -5.07 46.16
C ASP A 289 -30.41 -5.50 44.91
N MET A 290 -29.72 -5.96 43.90
CA MET A 290 -30.31 -6.71 42.79
C MET A 290 -29.58 -8.05 42.64
N PRO A 291 -30.25 -9.18 42.65
CA PRO A 291 -29.64 -10.48 42.38
C PRO A 291 -29.43 -10.66 40.87
N LEU A 292 -28.21 -11.03 40.49
CA LEU A 292 -27.86 -11.48 39.15
C LEU A 292 -28.20 -12.96 39.02
N GLU A 293 -29.26 -13.31 38.33
CA GLU A 293 -29.46 -14.63 37.76
C GLU A 293 -29.39 -14.53 36.23
N ILE A 294 -28.35 -15.14 35.64
CA ILE A 294 -28.21 -15.35 34.19
C ILE A 294 -28.48 -16.84 33.93
N PRO A 295 -29.50 -17.23 33.16
CA PRO A 295 -29.64 -18.62 32.72
C PRO A 295 -28.67 -18.89 31.55
N LEU A 296 -27.87 -19.95 31.71
CA LEU A 296 -27.11 -20.57 30.62
C LEU A 296 -28.07 -21.46 29.81
N ASP A 297 -28.36 -21.10 28.58
CA ASP A 297 -29.01 -21.97 27.61
C ASP A 297 -27.95 -22.63 26.70
N THR A 298 -27.77 -23.94 26.91
CA THR A 298 -26.90 -24.80 26.10
C THR A 298 -27.79 -25.73 25.28
N SER A 299 -28.13 -25.31 24.03
CA SER A 299 -28.55 -26.29 23.01
C SER A 299 -28.68 -25.66 21.62
N ALA A 300 -27.68 -25.85 20.77
CA ALA A 300 -27.85 -25.84 19.32
C ALA A 300 -26.88 -26.85 18.68
N PRO A 301 -27.35 -27.69 17.76
CA PRO A 301 -26.54 -28.76 17.18
C PRO A 301 -25.63 -28.23 16.03
N VAL A 302 -24.42 -28.76 16.00
CA VAL A 302 -23.42 -28.56 14.97
C VAL A 302 -23.79 -29.41 13.75
N THR A 303 -23.96 -28.77 12.58
CA THR A 303 -24.05 -29.47 11.28
C THR A 303 -22.72 -29.35 10.54
N GLU A 304 -22.17 -30.50 10.16
CA GLU A 304 -20.98 -30.60 9.30
C GLU A 304 -21.28 -30.16 7.84
N PRO A 305 -20.33 -29.50 7.14
CA PRO A 305 -20.50 -29.16 5.73
C PRO A 305 -20.09 -30.30 4.80
N GLU A 306 -20.91 -30.53 3.78
CA GLU A 306 -20.67 -31.47 2.68
C GLU A 306 -19.47 -31.06 1.78
N PRO A 307 -18.76 -32.02 1.16
CA PRO A 307 -17.62 -31.74 0.28
C PRO A 307 -18.04 -31.28 -1.11
N ALA A 308 -17.33 -30.26 -1.64
CA ALA A 308 -17.54 -29.71 -2.97
C ALA A 308 -17.02 -30.61 -4.10
N PRO A 309 -17.63 -30.57 -5.30
CA PRO A 309 -17.30 -31.45 -6.43
C PRO A 309 -16.01 -31.06 -7.14
N HIS A 310 -15.27 -32.08 -7.61
CA HIS A 310 -14.06 -31.96 -8.41
C HIS A 310 -14.33 -31.38 -9.80
N VAL A 311 -13.60 -30.33 -10.16
CA VAL A 311 -13.57 -29.78 -11.53
C VAL A 311 -12.27 -30.18 -12.22
N HIS A 312 -12.39 -30.87 -13.35
CA HIS A 312 -11.27 -31.26 -14.22
C HIS A 312 -10.74 -30.04 -15.00
N HIS A 313 -9.42 -29.84 -14.91
CA HIS A 313 -8.69 -28.85 -15.72
C HIS A 313 -8.16 -29.49 -17.01
N HIS A 314 -8.49 -28.88 -18.14
CA HIS A 314 -7.71 -28.99 -19.39
C HIS A 314 -7.60 -27.57 -19.98
N HIS A 315 -6.41 -27.05 -20.10
CA HIS A 315 -5.75 -26.53 -21.30
C HIS A 315 -4.48 -25.75 -20.92
N ALA A 316 -3.35 -26.27 -21.33
CA ALA A 316 -2.05 -25.64 -21.23
C ALA A 316 -1.91 -24.54 -22.29
N SER A 317 -1.81 -23.27 -21.86
CA SER A 317 -1.36 -22.17 -22.70
C SER A 317 0.17 -22.07 -22.65
N LYS A 318 0.80 -21.84 -23.81
CA LYS A 318 2.25 -21.68 -23.97
C LYS A 318 2.77 -20.58 -23.03
N PRO A 319 3.95 -20.77 -22.35
CA PRO A 319 4.48 -19.77 -21.45
C PRO A 319 4.85 -18.49 -22.23
N ARG A 320 4.29 -17.37 -21.83
CA ARG A 320 4.74 -16.02 -22.25
C ARG A 320 6.14 -15.79 -21.68
N ALA A 321 7.01 -15.14 -22.46
CA ALA A 321 8.36 -14.82 -22.05
C ALA A 321 8.36 -14.03 -20.72
N SER A 322 9.08 -14.56 -19.71
CA SER A 322 9.21 -13.90 -18.42
C SER A 322 10.10 -12.65 -18.53
N LEU A 323 9.90 -11.68 -17.65
CA LEU A 323 10.78 -10.50 -17.53
C LEU A 323 12.26 -10.89 -17.50
N LEU A 324 12.56 -12.00 -16.82
CA LEU A 324 13.90 -12.58 -16.75
C LEU A 324 14.40 -13.08 -18.10
N GLY A 325 13.51 -13.65 -18.93
CA GLY A 325 13.80 -14.09 -20.30
C GLY A 325 14.10 -12.91 -21.22
N LEU A 326 13.31 -11.84 -21.13
CA LEU A 326 13.50 -10.61 -21.89
C LEU A 326 14.77 -9.86 -21.46
N LEU A 327 15.06 -9.78 -20.15
CA LEU A 327 16.29 -9.17 -19.63
C LEU A 327 17.53 -9.96 -20.06
N LYS A 328 17.48 -11.29 -20.08
CA LYS A 328 18.56 -12.12 -20.62
C LYS A 328 18.79 -11.89 -22.12
N GLN A 329 17.72 -11.71 -22.91
CA GLN A 329 17.85 -11.35 -24.32
C GLN A 329 18.45 -9.96 -24.53
N LEU A 330 18.05 -8.97 -23.72
CA LEU A 330 18.61 -7.61 -23.78
C LEU A 330 20.08 -7.56 -23.37
N LEU A 331 20.47 -8.31 -22.33
CA LEU A 331 21.88 -8.36 -21.87
C LEU A 331 22.76 -9.22 -22.79
N GLY A 332 22.20 -10.21 -23.49
CA GLY A 332 22.90 -11.02 -24.49
C GLY A 332 23.20 -10.26 -25.78
N ALA A 333 22.39 -9.27 -26.13
CA ALA A 333 22.54 -8.46 -27.33
C ALA A 333 23.64 -7.36 -27.22
N THR A 334 24.15 -7.10 -26.02
CA THR A 334 25.21 -6.12 -25.77
C THR A 334 26.63 -6.70 -25.79
N LYS A 335 26.78 -8.00 -26.09
CA LYS A 335 28.08 -8.69 -26.22
C LYS A 335 28.44 -9.06 -27.65
N LYS A 336 28.04 -8.30 -28.64
CA LYS A 336 28.58 -8.37 -30.00
C LYS A 336 28.98 -6.98 -30.49
#